data_ec48da9b977302054af8971f72bd3aa0
#
_entry.id   ec48da9b977302054af8971f72bd3aa0
#
_cell.length_a   1.000
_cell.length_b   1.000
_cell.length_c   1.000
_cell.angle_alpha   90.00
_cell.angle_beta   90.00
_cell.angle_gamma   90.00
#
_symmetry.space_group_name_H-M   'P 1'
#
loop_
_entity.id
_entity.type
_entity.pdbx_description
1 polymer ?
#
loop_
_entity_poly.entity_id
_entity_poly.type
_entity_poly.pdbx_seq_one_letter_code
_entity_poly.pdbx_strand_id
1 'polypeptide(L)'
;MARKEPLVKIRNLKIIGITDEVEVPIINGVDLDLNRGEVLGLIGESGAGKSTLGLASMGFTRDGCHITEGEVIFDGIDLLKASAATKRQLLGKRIAYVAQSAAASFNPAHRIIRQHSEAPAVHGAMSRGDSEQDAIDLYRKLRLPNPEEIGFRYPHQVSGGQLQRAMTAMAMACRPDLIIFDEPTTALDVTTQIEVLASIRDIVQQFNTAAIYITHDLAVVAQMADRIKVLLRGDEVEEATTAKMLKSPKEDYTKSLWAVRSFKRKQKPMAKKSDVPVVSLKNVTAAYGPVPVLHDVSFDIHRERTVAVVGESGSGKSTAARCITGLLPPLDGQILNNGELLPAHYRSRNKDQLRQIQMIYQMADTALNPRIKVSEIIGRPVEFYLGLTGKDKAQKVNRLFEQIELDPDDFANRLPTELSGGQKQRIGIARALAAEPEFIICDEVTSALDQLVAEGILKLLANLQDEMGLAYMFITHDLSTVRAIADEVVVMKDGVVVESGAKSEMFTPPHHAYTDLLLSSVPEMDKDWLDQLLAKRGVDNIGDAAVDKMGGH
;
A
#
# COMPACT_ATOMS: atom_id res chain seq x y z
N MET A 1 -24.55 -30.12 -20.95
CA MET A 1 -23.16 -29.76 -21.22
C MET A 1 -22.32 -30.32 -20.10
N ALA A 2 -21.35 -31.20 -20.37
CA ALA A 2 -20.43 -31.68 -19.34
C ALA A 2 -19.67 -30.46 -18.74
N ARG A 3 -19.68 -30.32 -17.42
CA ARG A 3 -18.83 -29.31 -16.75
C ARG A 3 -17.39 -29.59 -17.16
N LYS A 4 -16.74 -28.63 -17.84
CA LYS A 4 -15.31 -28.71 -18.08
C LYS A 4 -14.64 -28.78 -16.72
N GLU A 5 -13.67 -29.69 -16.55
CA GLU A 5 -12.88 -29.75 -15.31
C GLU A 5 -12.15 -28.42 -15.10
N PRO A 6 -12.11 -27.92 -13.84
CA PRO A 6 -11.39 -26.69 -13.54
C PRO A 6 -9.89 -26.86 -13.82
N LEU A 7 -9.22 -25.78 -14.18
CA LEU A 7 -7.75 -25.74 -14.37
C LEU A 7 -7.01 -26.00 -13.07
N VAL A 8 -7.48 -25.36 -11.99
CA VAL A 8 -6.98 -25.57 -10.63
C VAL A 8 -8.11 -26.09 -9.76
N LYS A 9 -7.85 -27.18 -9.04
CA LYS A 9 -8.79 -27.77 -8.09
C LYS A 9 -8.06 -28.04 -6.78
N ILE A 10 -8.49 -27.38 -5.72
CA ILE A 10 -7.98 -27.57 -4.35
C ILE A 10 -9.11 -28.15 -3.52
N ARG A 11 -8.82 -29.16 -2.67
CA ARG A 11 -9.79 -29.80 -1.78
C ARG A 11 -9.20 -30.00 -0.40
N ASN A 12 -9.96 -29.56 0.62
CA ASN A 12 -9.66 -29.72 2.05
C ASN A 12 -8.19 -29.38 2.38
N LEU A 13 -7.67 -28.28 1.79
CA LEU A 13 -6.26 -27.92 1.98
C LEU A 13 -6.03 -27.39 3.39
N LYS A 14 -5.11 -28.02 4.12
CA LYS A 14 -4.67 -27.56 5.44
C LYS A 14 -3.18 -27.26 5.44
N ILE A 15 -2.82 -26.12 6.02
CA ILE A 15 -1.44 -25.65 6.09
C ILE A 15 -1.18 -25.14 7.51
N ILE A 16 -0.07 -25.59 8.09
CA ILE A 16 0.44 -25.10 9.37
C ILE A 16 1.73 -24.33 9.16
N GLY A 17 1.99 -23.35 10.03
CA GLY A 17 3.29 -22.71 10.21
C GLY A 17 3.93 -23.20 11.49
N ILE A 18 5.26 -23.28 11.51
CA ILE A 18 6.03 -23.63 12.72
C ILE A 18 6.81 -22.39 13.15
N THR A 19 6.52 -21.90 14.35
CA THR A 19 7.21 -20.77 14.98
C THR A 19 7.59 -21.16 16.40
N ASP A 20 8.87 -21.09 16.73
CA ASP A 20 9.39 -21.45 18.07
C ASP A 20 8.88 -22.82 18.57
N GLU A 21 8.89 -23.83 17.69
CA GLU A 21 8.39 -25.20 17.94
C GLU A 21 6.87 -25.30 18.18
N VAL A 22 6.10 -24.21 17.95
CA VAL A 22 4.64 -24.21 18.07
C VAL A 22 4.03 -24.27 16.67
N GLU A 23 3.10 -25.21 16.47
CA GLU A 23 2.31 -25.31 15.26
C GLU A 23 1.16 -24.31 15.29
N VAL A 24 1.10 -23.45 14.28
CA VAL A 24 0.04 -22.45 14.12
C VAL A 24 -0.73 -22.76 12.82
N PRO A 25 -2.05 -22.99 12.87
CA PRO A 25 -2.85 -23.19 11.67
C PRO A 25 -2.89 -21.92 10.83
N ILE A 26 -2.61 -22.05 9.51
CA ILE A 26 -2.63 -20.94 8.55
C ILE A 26 -3.78 -21.11 7.57
N ILE A 27 -4.09 -22.34 7.14
CA ILE A 27 -5.22 -22.71 6.29
C ILE A 27 -5.91 -23.92 6.88
N ASN A 28 -7.24 -23.87 7.01
CA ASN A 28 -8.04 -24.80 7.83
C ASN A 28 -9.03 -25.64 6.99
N GLY A 29 -8.61 -26.15 5.83
CA GLY A 29 -9.49 -27.02 5.02
C GLY A 29 -10.21 -26.23 3.93
N VAL A 30 -9.49 -25.37 3.19
CA VAL A 30 -10.05 -24.55 2.11
C VAL A 30 -10.20 -25.35 0.83
N ASP A 31 -11.34 -25.18 0.16
CA ASP A 31 -11.62 -25.63 -1.20
C ASP A 31 -11.48 -24.47 -2.19
N LEU A 32 -11.04 -24.75 -3.43
CA LEU A 32 -10.95 -23.75 -4.49
C LEU A 32 -11.07 -24.42 -5.87
N ASP A 33 -11.91 -23.87 -6.72
CA ASP A 33 -11.97 -24.20 -8.14
C ASP A 33 -11.69 -22.94 -8.97
N LEU A 34 -10.80 -23.06 -9.97
CA LEU A 34 -10.50 -21.99 -10.91
C LEU A 34 -10.57 -22.55 -12.33
N ASN A 35 -11.39 -21.95 -13.17
CA ASN A 35 -11.54 -22.33 -14.56
C ASN A 35 -10.49 -21.63 -15.45
N ARG A 36 -10.29 -22.15 -16.67
CA ARG A 36 -9.41 -21.49 -17.66
C ARG A 36 -9.98 -20.12 -18.03
N GLY A 37 -9.11 -19.11 -18.08
CA GLY A 37 -9.48 -17.74 -18.42
C GLY A 37 -10.31 -17.01 -17.37
N GLU A 38 -10.53 -17.62 -16.19
CA GLU A 38 -11.25 -17.03 -15.07
C GLU A 38 -10.29 -16.30 -14.13
N VAL A 39 -10.71 -15.17 -13.58
CA VAL A 39 -10.00 -14.45 -12.53
C VAL A 39 -10.73 -14.63 -11.19
N LEU A 40 -10.08 -15.28 -10.23
CA LEU A 40 -10.56 -15.43 -8.86
C LEU A 40 -9.87 -14.43 -7.95
N GLY A 41 -10.63 -13.53 -7.34
CA GLY A 41 -10.15 -12.61 -6.32
C GLY A 41 -10.08 -13.30 -4.95
N LEU A 42 -8.95 -13.21 -4.26
CA LEU A 42 -8.80 -13.62 -2.86
C LEU A 42 -8.68 -12.38 -1.98
N ILE A 43 -9.62 -12.21 -1.05
CA ILE A 43 -9.67 -11.08 -0.13
C ILE A 43 -9.75 -11.53 1.33
N GLY A 44 -9.43 -10.64 2.26
CA GLY A 44 -9.45 -10.86 3.70
C GLY A 44 -8.38 -10.01 4.39
N GLU A 45 -8.34 -10.04 5.72
CA GLU A 45 -7.35 -9.32 6.53
C GLU A 45 -5.91 -9.78 6.26
N SER A 46 -4.94 -8.98 6.70
CA SER A 46 -3.54 -9.41 6.76
C SER A 46 -3.42 -10.64 7.67
N GLY A 47 -2.69 -11.66 7.22
CA GLY A 47 -2.60 -12.93 7.96
C GLY A 47 -3.77 -13.90 7.74
N ALA A 48 -4.80 -13.58 6.92
CA ALA A 48 -5.89 -14.50 6.63
C ALA A 48 -5.50 -15.74 5.79
N GLY A 49 -4.24 -15.85 5.36
CA GLY A 49 -3.74 -17.00 4.60
C GLY A 49 -3.77 -16.83 3.08
N LYS A 50 -4.16 -15.65 2.54
CA LYS A 50 -4.31 -15.39 1.09
C LYS A 50 -3.07 -15.74 0.28
N SER A 51 -1.91 -15.15 0.60
CA SER A 51 -0.65 -15.41 -0.11
C SER A 51 -0.19 -16.85 0.07
N THR A 52 -0.45 -17.47 1.24
CA THR A 52 -0.15 -18.88 1.50
C THR A 52 -0.99 -19.80 0.61
N LEU A 53 -2.29 -19.52 0.48
CA LEU A 53 -3.18 -20.25 -0.42
C LEU A 53 -2.77 -20.06 -1.90
N GLY A 54 -2.40 -18.81 -2.29
CA GLY A 54 -1.89 -18.52 -3.63
C GLY A 54 -0.63 -19.33 -3.95
N LEU A 55 0.36 -19.38 -3.07
CA LEU A 55 1.57 -20.17 -3.24
C LEU A 55 1.27 -21.69 -3.25
N ALA A 56 0.38 -22.15 -2.37
CA ALA A 56 -0.04 -23.54 -2.34
C ALA A 56 -0.73 -23.97 -3.64
N SER A 57 -1.44 -23.07 -4.33
CA SER A 57 -2.03 -23.32 -5.66
C SER A 57 -1.00 -23.66 -6.74
N MET A 58 0.29 -23.35 -6.49
CA MET A 58 1.44 -23.72 -7.32
C MET A 58 2.15 -25.00 -6.82
N GLY A 59 1.64 -25.62 -5.76
CA GLY A 59 2.32 -26.73 -5.08
C GLY A 59 3.58 -26.29 -4.32
N PHE A 60 3.62 -25.03 -3.84
CA PHE A 60 4.74 -24.42 -3.10
C PHE A 60 4.28 -23.90 -1.74
N THR A 61 5.16 -23.99 -0.73
CA THR A 61 4.97 -23.36 0.59
C THR A 61 6.23 -22.56 0.94
N ARG A 62 6.07 -21.50 1.73
CA ARG A 62 7.21 -20.77 2.29
C ARG A 62 7.93 -21.64 3.34
N ASP A 63 9.19 -21.30 3.60
CA ASP A 63 9.94 -21.93 4.68
C ASP A 63 9.20 -21.78 6.01
N GLY A 64 9.16 -22.85 6.81
CA GLY A 64 8.40 -22.91 8.05
C GLY A 64 6.89 -23.18 7.87
N CYS A 65 6.38 -23.31 6.65
CA CYS A 65 4.99 -23.69 6.36
C CYS A 65 4.92 -25.10 5.76
N HIS A 66 3.98 -25.93 6.25
CA HIS A 66 3.80 -27.31 5.80
C HIS A 66 2.34 -27.58 5.44
N ILE A 67 2.11 -28.19 4.27
CA ILE A 67 0.80 -28.73 3.91
C ILE A 67 0.64 -30.07 4.64
N THR A 68 -0.39 -30.15 5.48
CA THR A 68 -0.66 -31.36 6.31
C THR A 68 -1.74 -32.25 5.69
N GLU A 69 -2.71 -31.66 5.02
CA GLU A 69 -3.83 -32.39 4.38
C GLU A 69 -4.27 -31.68 3.10
N GLY A 70 -4.96 -32.43 2.24
CA GLY A 70 -5.65 -31.92 1.05
C GLY A 70 -5.01 -32.32 -0.26
N GLU A 71 -5.58 -31.79 -1.34
CA GLU A 71 -5.16 -32.03 -2.72
C GLU A 71 -5.04 -30.69 -3.47
N VAL A 72 -4.02 -30.57 -4.32
CA VAL A 72 -3.82 -29.44 -5.26
C VAL A 72 -3.61 -30.01 -6.65
N ILE A 73 -4.63 -29.94 -7.47
CA ILE A 73 -4.63 -30.48 -8.84
C ILE A 73 -4.57 -29.31 -9.82
N PHE A 74 -3.56 -29.29 -10.68
CA PHE A 74 -3.40 -28.37 -11.79
C PHE A 74 -3.47 -29.14 -13.11
N ASP A 75 -4.49 -28.89 -13.92
CA ASP A 75 -4.69 -29.53 -15.22
C ASP A 75 -4.57 -31.08 -15.16
N GLY A 76 -5.18 -31.69 -14.14
CA GLY A 76 -5.15 -33.13 -13.88
C GLY A 76 -3.88 -33.65 -13.17
N ILE A 77 -2.90 -32.81 -12.88
CA ILE A 77 -1.66 -33.17 -12.19
C ILE A 77 -1.76 -32.81 -10.71
N ASP A 78 -1.62 -33.79 -9.81
CA ASP A 78 -1.53 -33.55 -8.37
C ASP A 78 -0.16 -32.93 -8.03
N LEU A 79 -0.14 -31.63 -7.76
CA LEU A 79 1.08 -30.89 -7.49
C LEU A 79 1.75 -31.28 -6.17
N LEU A 80 1.00 -31.83 -5.20
CA LEU A 80 1.58 -32.24 -3.92
C LEU A 80 2.37 -33.54 -4.07
N LYS A 81 1.92 -34.44 -4.97
CA LYS A 81 2.57 -35.71 -5.26
C LYS A 81 3.56 -35.65 -6.43
N ALA A 82 3.53 -34.55 -7.19
CA ALA A 82 4.39 -34.39 -8.36
C ALA A 82 5.87 -34.35 -7.99
N SER A 83 6.71 -34.97 -8.84
CA SER A 83 8.17 -34.93 -8.68
C SER A 83 8.72 -33.51 -8.83
N ALA A 84 9.89 -33.25 -8.24
CA ALA A 84 10.59 -31.97 -8.40
C ALA A 84 10.88 -31.65 -9.88
N ALA A 85 11.08 -32.64 -10.72
CA ALA A 85 11.28 -32.48 -12.16
C ALA A 85 9.98 -32.01 -12.83
N THR A 86 8.83 -32.64 -12.53
CA THR A 86 7.52 -32.24 -13.03
C THR A 86 7.17 -30.82 -12.59
N LYS A 87 7.37 -30.47 -11.32
CA LYS A 87 7.14 -29.10 -10.83
C LYS A 87 7.99 -28.09 -11.58
N ARG A 88 9.29 -28.35 -11.80
CA ARG A 88 10.17 -27.47 -12.56
C ARG A 88 9.73 -27.27 -14.01
N GLN A 89 9.08 -28.26 -14.64
CA GLN A 89 8.54 -28.11 -15.99
C GLN A 89 7.27 -27.23 -16.03
N LEU A 90 6.52 -27.17 -14.94
CA LEU A 90 5.30 -26.36 -14.84
C LEU A 90 5.58 -24.93 -14.40
N LEU A 91 6.40 -24.75 -13.35
CA LEU A 91 6.71 -23.44 -12.77
C LEU A 91 7.58 -22.61 -13.72
N GLY A 92 7.19 -21.37 -13.97
CA GLY A 92 7.81 -20.45 -14.92
C GLY A 92 7.38 -20.65 -16.37
N LYS A 93 6.73 -21.78 -16.71
CA LYS A 93 6.22 -22.07 -18.05
C LYS A 93 4.70 -22.04 -18.12
N ARG A 94 4.02 -22.86 -17.31
CA ARG A 94 2.57 -22.98 -17.27
C ARG A 94 1.95 -22.30 -16.06
N ILE A 95 2.69 -22.14 -14.99
CA ILE A 95 2.30 -21.47 -13.75
C ILE A 95 3.30 -20.37 -13.46
N ALA A 96 2.84 -19.14 -13.31
CA ALA A 96 3.65 -17.96 -13.00
C ALA A 96 3.16 -17.26 -11.73
N TYR A 97 4.07 -16.51 -11.11
CA TYR A 97 3.80 -15.75 -9.89
C TYR A 97 4.34 -14.33 -10.01
N VAL A 98 3.50 -13.36 -9.65
CA VAL A 98 3.84 -11.94 -9.56
C VAL A 98 3.81 -11.55 -8.10
N ALA A 99 4.97 -11.27 -7.54
CA ALA A 99 5.13 -10.95 -6.11
C ALA A 99 4.67 -9.53 -5.77
N GLN A 100 4.40 -9.30 -4.49
CA GLN A 100 3.99 -8.01 -3.96
C GLN A 100 5.02 -6.91 -4.22
N SER A 101 6.30 -7.19 -4.05
CA SER A 101 7.39 -6.22 -4.28
C SER A 101 8.20 -6.55 -5.52
N ALA A 102 7.99 -5.79 -6.59
CA ALA A 102 8.83 -5.91 -7.79
C ALA A 102 10.29 -5.57 -7.48
N ALA A 103 10.56 -4.56 -6.66
CA ALA A 103 11.92 -4.16 -6.30
C ALA A 103 12.70 -5.29 -5.59
N ALA A 104 12.03 -6.08 -4.75
CA ALA A 104 12.64 -7.23 -4.08
C ALA A 104 12.78 -8.46 -4.99
N SER A 105 11.99 -8.54 -6.06
CA SER A 105 11.96 -9.70 -6.98
C SER A 105 13.02 -9.64 -8.06
N PHE A 106 13.43 -8.43 -8.47
CA PHE A 106 14.49 -8.27 -9.47
C PHE A 106 15.89 -8.28 -8.84
N ASN A 107 16.83 -8.92 -9.53
CA ASN A 107 18.24 -8.78 -9.20
C ASN A 107 18.77 -7.41 -9.67
N PRO A 108 19.18 -6.50 -8.75
CA PRO A 108 19.60 -5.15 -9.12
C PRO A 108 20.88 -5.09 -9.96
N ALA A 109 21.67 -6.17 -9.99
CA ALA A 109 22.91 -6.27 -10.78
C ALA A 109 22.68 -6.65 -12.26
N HIS A 110 21.45 -7.01 -12.63
CA HIS A 110 21.12 -7.43 -13.99
C HIS A 110 20.09 -6.50 -14.63
N ARG A 111 20.22 -6.28 -15.94
CA ARG A 111 19.22 -5.56 -16.74
C ARG A 111 17.90 -6.31 -16.77
N ILE A 112 16.79 -5.59 -16.85
CA ILE A 112 15.44 -6.15 -16.84
C ILE A 112 15.24 -7.17 -17.97
N ILE A 113 15.67 -6.85 -19.19
CA ILE A 113 15.53 -7.72 -20.37
C ILE A 113 16.22 -9.08 -20.18
N ARG A 114 17.39 -9.10 -19.52
CA ARG A 114 18.12 -10.33 -19.24
C ARG A 114 17.34 -11.27 -18.32
N GLN A 115 16.70 -10.72 -17.30
CA GLN A 115 15.89 -11.46 -16.34
C GLN A 115 14.58 -11.92 -16.98
N HIS A 116 13.98 -11.08 -17.83
CA HIS A 116 12.79 -11.44 -18.61
C HIS A 116 13.06 -12.67 -19.52
N SER A 117 14.18 -12.69 -20.22
CA SER A 117 14.52 -13.74 -21.19
C SER A 117 14.97 -15.05 -20.54
N GLU A 118 15.14 -15.12 -19.23
CA GLU A 118 15.67 -16.29 -18.52
C GLU A 118 14.68 -17.46 -18.57
N ALA A 119 13.43 -17.25 -18.16
CA ALA A 119 12.43 -18.31 -18.12
C ALA A 119 12.15 -18.92 -19.51
N PRO A 120 11.88 -18.15 -20.58
CA PRO A 120 11.72 -18.71 -21.93
C PRO A 120 12.93 -19.53 -22.41
N ALA A 121 14.15 -19.07 -22.12
CA ALA A 121 15.36 -19.75 -22.51
C ALA A 121 15.57 -21.07 -21.73
N VAL A 122 15.38 -21.05 -20.40
CA VAL A 122 15.53 -22.25 -19.54
C VAL A 122 14.50 -23.32 -19.90
N HIS A 123 13.27 -22.93 -20.23
CA HIS A 123 12.20 -23.86 -20.60
C HIS A 123 12.23 -24.24 -22.10
N GLY A 124 13.19 -23.72 -22.89
CA GLY A 124 13.28 -23.98 -24.31
C GLY A 124 12.04 -23.51 -25.10
N ALA A 125 11.33 -22.50 -24.57
CA ALA A 125 10.15 -21.95 -25.22
C ALA A 125 10.50 -21.02 -26.38
N MET A 126 11.61 -20.27 -26.25
CA MET A 126 12.13 -19.33 -27.25
C MET A 126 13.65 -19.29 -27.20
N SER A 127 14.28 -18.91 -28.30
CA SER A 127 15.69 -18.51 -28.26
C SER A 127 15.85 -17.22 -27.47
N ARG A 128 17.03 -16.89 -27.00
CA ARG A 128 17.27 -15.66 -26.25
C ARG A 128 16.95 -14.41 -27.07
N GLY A 129 17.32 -14.39 -28.33
CA GLY A 129 17.03 -13.25 -29.22
C GLY A 129 15.55 -13.09 -29.51
N ASP A 130 14.82 -14.19 -29.75
CA ASP A 130 13.38 -14.15 -29.94
C ASP A 130 12.65 -13.69 -28.65
N SER A 131 13.16 -14.12 -27.48
CA SER A 131 12.61 -13.71 -26.19
C SER A 131 12.85 -12.23 -25.88
N GLU A 132 13.97 -11.65 -26.34
CA GLU A 132 14.22 -10.21 -26.20
C GLU A 132 13.24 -9.40 -27.07
N GLN A 133 12.95 -9.87 -28.30
CA GLN A 133 11.96 -9.23 -29.16
C GLN A 133 10.54 -9.38 -28.60
N ASP A 134 10.18 -10.57 -28.12
CA ASP A 134 8.90 -10.82 -27.47
C ASP A 134 8.70 -9.97 -26.20
N ALA A 135 9.78 -9.74 -25.44
CA ALA A 135 9.75 -8.86 -24.27
C ALA A 135 9.37 -7.43 -24.65
N ILE A 136 9.92 -6.88 -25.74
CA ILE A 136 9.57 -5.55 -26.25
C ILE A 136 8.08 -5.48 -26.59
N ASP A 137 7.54 -6.51 -27.22
CA ASP A 137 6.12 -6.58 -27.56
C ASP A 137 5.23 -6.66 -26.30
N LEU A 138 5.65 -7.40 -25.27
CA LEU A 138 4.97 -7.44 -23.98
C LEU A 138 5.07 -6.10 -23.24
N TYR A 139 6.23 -5.43 -23.28
CA TYR A 139 6.37 -4.09 -22.68
C TYR A 139 5.44 -3.06 -23.35
N ARG A 140 5.30 -3.15 -24.68
CA ARG A 140 4.36 -2.29 -25.43
C ARG A 140 2.89 -2.58 -25.03
N LYS A 141 2.51 -3.85 -24.92
CA LYS A 141 1.16 -4.26 -24.46
C LYS A 141 0.88 -3.83 -23.04
N LEU A 142 1.88 -3.85 -22.16
CA LEU A 142 1.79 -3.39 -20.78
C LEU A 142 2.03 -1.87 -20.64
N ARG A 143 2.05 -1.13 -21.77
CA ARG A 143 2.15 0.33 -21.81
C ARG A 143 3.37 0.86 -21.05
N LEU A 144 4.49 0.15 -21.11
CA LEU A 144 5.75 0.65 -20.57
C LEU A 144 6.31 1.75 -21.48
N PRO A 145 6.84 2.85 -20.94
CA PRO A 145 7.44 3.91 -21.72
C PRO A 145 8.71 3.40 -22.42
N ASN A 146 8.95 3.83 -23.65
CA ASN A 146 10.11 3.43 -24.46
C ASN A 146 10.33 1.91 -24.43
N PRO A 147 9.36 1.09 -24.90
CA PRO A 147 9.39 -0.36 -24.72
C PRO A 147 10.63 -1.02 -25.35
N GLU A 148 11.24 -0.39 -26.35
CA GLU A 148 12.49 -0.82 -26.99
C GLU A 148 13.72 -0.63 -26.10
N GLU A 149 13.66 0.30 -25.13
CA GLU A 149 14.82 0.71 -24.32
C GLU A 149 14.71 0.27 -22.85
N ILE A 150 13.49 0.25 -22.30
CA ILE A 150 13.26 0.07 -20.86
C ILE A 150 13.84 -1.26 -20.35
N GLY A 151 13.80 -2.31 -21.16
CA GLY A 151 14.37 -3.61 -20.84
C GLY A 151 15.87 -3.59 -20.63
N PHE A 152 16.59 -2.65 -21.23
CA PHE A 152 18.04 -2.50 -21.11
C PHE A 152 18.47 -1.69 -19.89
N ARG A 153 17.51 -1.12 -19.14
CA ARG A 153 17.75 -0.45 -17.85
C ARG A 153 17.91 -1.46 -16.72
N TYR A 154 18.54 -1.00 -15.63
CA TYR A 154 18.60 -1.75 -14.38
C TYR A 154 17.35 -1.46 -13.53
N PRO A 155 16.96 -2.36 -12.62
CA PRO A 155 15.76 -2.19 -11.78
C PRO A 155 15.69 -0.84 -11.04
N HIS A 156 16.83 -0.35 -10.54
CA HIS A 156 16.92 0.93 -9.81
C HIS A 156 16.80 2.19 -10.71
N GLN A 157 16.75 2.03 -12.03
CA GLN A 157 16.65 3.13 -13.02
C GLN A 157 15.22 3.33 -13.52
N VAL A 158 14.25 2.60 -13.01
CA VAL A 158 12.84 2.66 -13.41
C VAL A 158 11.95 2.88 -12.19
N SER A 159 10.75 3.44 -12.41
CA SER A 159 9.79 3.67 -11.31
C SER A 159 9.19 2.35 -10.80
N GLY A 160 8.61 2.37 -9.60
CA GLY A 160 7.95 1.20 -9.01
C GLY A 160 6.85 0.61 -9.91
N GLY A 161 5.99 1.45 -10.49
CA GLY A 161 4.95 1.00 -11.41
C GLY A 161 5.49 0.46 -12.74
N GLN A 162 6.57 1.02 -13.26
CA GLN A 162 7.26 0.47 -14.43
C GLN A 162 7.87 -0.90 -14.12
N LEU A 163 8.49 -1.04 -12.95
CA LEU A 163 9.08 -2.30 -12.52
C LEU A 163 8.00 -3.37 -12.29
N GLN A 164 6.85 -2.99 -11.74
CA GLN A 164 5.70 -3.90 -11.54
C GLN A 164 5.14 -4.39 -12.87
N ARG A 165 4.98 -3.51 -13.86
CA ARG A 165 4.57 -3.90 -15.22
C ARG A 165 5.61 -4.77 -15.92
N ALA A 166 6.91 -4.48 -15.73
CA ALA A 166 7.99 -5.31 -16.24
C ALA A 166 8.00 -6.72 -15.60
N MET A 167 7.69 -6.83 -14.30
CA MET A 167 7.53 -8.13 -13.62
C MET A 167 6.33 -8.91 -14.15
N THR A 168 5.21 -8.23 -14.42
CA THR A 168 4.06 -8.85 -15.09
C THR A 168 4.43 -9.34 -16.49
N ALA A 169 5.18 -8.55 -17.29
CA ALA A 169 5.69 -8.97 -18.59
C ALA A 169 6.56 -10.23 -18.47
N MET A 170 7.48 -10.24 -17.51
CA MET A 170 8.35 -11.39 -17.24
C MET A 170 7.56 -12.64 -16.86
N ALA A 171 6.52 -12.51 -16.02
CA ALA A 171 5.64 -13.61 -15.65
C ALA A 171 4.84 -14.15 -16.85
N MET A 172 4.49 -13.28 -17.80
CA MET A 172 3.76 -13.63 -19.03
C MET A 172 4.64 -14.12 -20.18
N ALA A 173 5.97 -14.12 -20.04
CA ALA A 173 6.91 -14.44 -21.11
C ALA A 173 6.69 -15.83 -21.74
N CYS A 174 6.34 -16.83 -20.94
CA CYS A 174 6.00 -18.18 -21.42
C CYS A 174 4.50 -18.40 -21.70
N ARG A 175 3.66 -17.37 -21.65
CA ARG A 175 2.19 -17.48 -21.83
C ARG A 175 1.59 -18.53 -20.89
N PRO A 176 1.68 -18.34 -19.57
CA PRO A 176 1.23 -19.33 -18.61
C PRO A 176 -0.29 -19.59 -18.68
N ASP A 177 -0.70 -20.79 -18.31
CA ASP A 177 -2.13 -21.13 -18.15
C ASP A 177 -2.70 -20.52 -16.86
N LEU A 178 -1.86 -20.41 -15.81
CA LEU A 178 -2.20 -19.86 -14.50
C LEU A 178 -1.18 -18.79 -14.08
N ILE A 179 -1.67 -17.65 -13.62
CA ILE A 179 -0.86 -16.62 -12.99
C ILE A 179 -1.42 -16.25 -11.61
N ILE A 180 -0.55 -16.12 -10.62
CA ILE A 180 -0.93 -15.65 -9.29
C ILE A 180 -0.37 -14.23 -9.11
N PHE A 181 -1.23 -13.27 -8.87
CA PHE A 181 -0.88 -11.90 -8.50
C PHE A 181 -1.02 -11.72 -7.00
N ASP A 182 0.08 -11.50 -6.31
CA ASP A 182 0.09 -11.27 -4.86
C ASP A 182 0.25 -9.77 -4.59
N GLU A 183 -0.87 -9.09 -4.38
CA GLU A 183 -0.96 -7.64 -4.13
C GLU A 183 -0.17 -6.78 -5.15
N PRO A 184 -0.38 -6.94 -6.46
CA PRO A 184 0.49 -6.35 -7.49
C PRO A 184 0.42 -4.81 -7.59
N THR A 185 -0.52 -4.17 -6.91
CA THR A 185 -0.72 -2.71 -6.95
C THR A 185 -0.53 -2.03 -5.60
N THR A 186 -0.25 -2.79 -4.53
CA THR A 186 0.09 -2.25 -3.22
C THR A 186 1.38 -1.43 -3.32
N ALA A 187 1.44 -0.28 -2.67
CA ALA A 187 2.53 0.69 -2.74
C ALA A 187 2.68 1.48 -4.07
N LEU A 188 1.69 1.43 -4.95
CA LEU A 188 1.59 2.33 -6.10
C LEU A 188 0.67 3.51 -5.77
N ASP A 189 0.99 4.69 -6.32
CA ASP A 189 0.06 5.81 -6.30
C ASP A 189 -1.17 5.51 -7.17
N VAL A 190 -2.27 6.22 -6.90
CA VAL A 190 -3.58 5.92 -7.50
C VAL A 190 -3.59 6.02 -9.03
N THR A 191 -2.81 6.90 -9.63
CA THR A 191 -2.74 7.06 -11.09
C THR A 191 -1.99 5.89 -11.73
N THR A 192 -0.82 5.54 -11.20
CA THR A 192 -0.03 4.37 -11.61
C THR A 192 -0.78 3.05 -11.38
N GLN A 193 -1.55 2.96 -10.28
CA GLN A 193 -2.38 1.78 -9.99
C GLN A 193 -3.37 1.47 -11.12
N ILE A 194 -4.07 2.50 -11.64
CA ILE A 194 -5.01 2.33 -12.76
C ILE A 194 -4.33 1.80 -14.02
N GLU A 195 -3.17 2.36 -14.36
CA GLU A 195 -2.41 1.90 -15.53
C GLU A 195 -2.00 0.43 -15.41
N VAL A 196 -1.54 0.02 -14.23
CA VAL A 196 -1.14 -1.36 -13.94
C VAL A 196 -2.36 -2.29 -13.99
N LEU A 197 -3.49 -1.90 -13.37
CA LEU A 197 -4.73 -2.69 -13.39
C LEU A 197 -5.25 -2.90 -14.80
N ALA A 198 -5.36 -1.84 -15.60
CA ALA A 198 -5.79 -1.92 -16.99
C ALA A 198 -4.88 -2.85 -17.81
N SER A 199 -3.55 -2.69 -17.66
CA SER A 199 -2.56 -3.50 -18.37
C SER A 199 -2.61 -4.97 -17.98
N ILE A 200 -2.78 -5.29 -16.69
CA ILE A 200 -2.92 -6.68 -16.19
C ILE A 200 -4.21 -7.30 -16.76
N ARG A 201 -5.33 -6.58 -16.69
CA ARG A 201 -6.61 -7.08 -17.19
C ARG A 201 -6.55 -7.37 -18.69
N ASP A 202 -6.05 -6.43 -19.47
CA ASP A 202 -5.93 -6.54 -20.92
C ASP A 202 -5.08 -7.77 -21.30
N ILE A 203 -3.94 -7.98 -20.66
CA ILE A 203 -3.02 -9.08 -20.99
C ILE A 203 -3.57 -10.45 -20.54
N VAL A 204 -4.22 -10.53 -19.37
CA VAL A 204 -4.87 -11.75 -18.88
C VAL A 204 -5.98 -12.18 -19.83
N GLN A 205 -6.83 -11.24 -20.25
CA GLN A 205 -7.91 -11.51 -21.20
C GLN A 205 -7.37 -11.89 -22.59
N GLN A 206 -6.38 -11.17 -23.11
CA GLN A 206 -5.81 -11.42 -24.43
C GLN A 206 -5.24 -12.84 -24.56
N PHE A 207 -4.56 -13.33 -23.51
CA PHE A 207 -3.95 -14.66 -23.51
C PHE A 207 -4.85 -15.75 -22.92
N ASN A 208 -6.09 -15.43 -22.52
CA ASN A 208 -7.02 -16.34 -21.86
C ASN A 208 -6.37 -17.10 -20.68
N THR A 209 -5.52 -16.39 -19.93
CA THR A 209 -4.81 -16.90 -18.75
C THR A 209 -5.76 -16.93 -17.55
N ALA A 210 -5.79 -18.03 -16.80
CA ALA A 210 -6.50 -18.05 -15.53
C ALA A 210 -5.67 -17.29 -14.47
N ALA A 211 -6.32 -16.55 -13.58
CA ALA A 211 -5.61 -15.78 -12.57
C ALA A 211 -6.19 -15.92 -11.17
N ILE A 212 -5.30 -16.00 -10.16
CA ILE A 212 -5.64 -15.75 -8.76
C ILE A 212 -5.14 -14.35 -8.43
N TYR A 213 -6.05 -13.44 -8.09
CA TYR A 213 -5.73 -12.05 -7.77
C TYR A 213 -5.91 -11.79 -6.28
N ILE A 214 -4.81 -11.67 -5.56
CA ILE A 214 -4.78 -11.45 -4.11
C ILE A 214 -4.68 -9.95 -3.86
N THR A 215 -5.60 -9.41 -3.07
CA THR A 215 -5.56 -8.02 -2.63
C THR A 215 -6.38 -7.84 -1.34
N HIS A 216 -6.10 -6.79 -0.61
CA HIS A 216 -6.95 -6.32 0.48
C HIS A 216 -7.87 -5.16 0.04
N ASP A 217 -7.71 -4.63 -1.18
CA ASP A 217 -8.56 -3.56 -1.71
C ASP A 217 -9.76 -4.13 -2.49
N LEU A 218 -10.95 -3.94 -1.90
CA LEU A 218 -12.22 -4.41 -2.44
C LEU A 218 -12.61 -3.75 -3.76
N ALA A 219 -12.26 -2.47 -3.95
CA ALA A 219 -12.57 -1.79 -5.20
C ALA A 219 -11.66 -2.26 -6.32
N VAL A 220 -10.41 -2.60 -6.01
CA VAL A 220 -9.47 -3.20 -6.97
C VAL A 220 -9.94 -4.59 -7.39
N VAL A 221 -10.30 -5.46 -6.44
CA VAL A 221 -10.76 -6.81 -6.79
C VAL A 221 -12.06 -6.78 -7.59
N ALA A 222 -12.93 -5.79 -7.34
CA ALA A 222 -14.17 -5.60 -8.12
C ALA A 222 -13.92 -5.33 -9.61
N GLN A 223 -12.79 -4.68 -9.95
CA GLN A 223 -12.38 -4.39 -11.33
C GLN A 223 -11.75 -5.59 -12.04
N MET A 224 -11.19 -6.53 -11.28
CA MET A 224 -10.33 -7.59 -11.83
C MET A 224 -10.99 -8.97 -11.84
N ALA A 225 -11.79 -9.29 -10.82
CA ALA A 225 -12.22 -10.66 -10.56
C ALA A 225 -13.62 -10.98 -11.12
N ASP A 226 -13.78 -12.19 -11.65
CA ASP A 226 -15.08 -12.76 -12.01
C ASP A 226 -15.83 -13.28 -10.78
N ARG A 227 -15.08 -13.90 -9.86
CA ARG A 227 -15.55 -14.38 -8.55
C ARG A 227 -14.61 -13.89 -7.46
N ILE A 228 -15.17 -13.73 -6.27
CA ILE A 228 -14.43 -13.34 -5.08
C ILE A 228 -14.61 -14.41 -4.01
N LYS A 229 -13.50 -14.84 -3.42
CA LYS A 229 -13.42 -15.71 -2.24
C LYS A 229 -12.86 -14.91 -1.07
N VAL A 230 -13.59 -14.93 0.04
CA VAL A 230 -13.25 -14.22 1.29
C VAL A 230 -12.64 -15.21 2.27
N LEU A 231 -11.48 -14.88 2.81
CA LEU A 231 -10.78 -15.66 3.82
C LEU A 231 -10.68 -14.88 5.14
N LEU A 232 -10.81 -15.59 6.27
CA LEU A 232 -10.59 -15.07 7.61
C LEU A 232 -9.86 -16.12 8.45
N ARG A 233 -8.67 -15.79 8.93
CA ARG A 233 -7.87 -16.65 9.82
C ARG A 233 -7.70 -18.09 9.32
N GLY A 234 -7.53 -18.25 8.03
CA GLY A 234 -7.35 -19.55 7.38
C GLY A 234 -8.63 -20.27 6.96
N ASP A 235 -9.79 -19.75 7.31
CA ASP A 235 -11.09 -20.31 6.95
C ASP A 235 -11.68 -19.61 5.73
N GLU A 236 -12.42 -20.35 4.91
CA GLU A 236 -13.29 -19.79 3.88
C GLU A 236 -14.56 -19.21 4.53
N VAL A 237 -14.83 -17.94 4.28
CA VAL A 237 -16.02 -17.26 4.81
C VAL A 237 -17.14 -17.24 3.79
N GLU A 238 -16.85 -16.75 2.58
CA GLU A 238 -17.85 -16.59 1.54
C GLU A 238 -17.20 -16.65 0.16
N GLU A 239 -17.91 -17.25 -0.82
CA GLU A 239 -17.54 -17.19 -2.23
C GLU A 239 -18.76 -16.88 -3.09
N ALA A 240 -18.64 -15.93 -4.01
CA ALA A 240 -19.67 -15.57 -4.95
C ALA A 240 -19.09 -14.90 -6.22
N THR A 241 -19.92 -14.77 -7.28
CA THR A 241 -19.57 -13.90 -8.41
C THR A 241 -19.41 -12.46 -7.93
N THR A 242 -18.50 -11.71 -8.53
CA THR A 242 -18.22 -10.32 -8.15
C THR A 242 -19.49 -9.47 -8.09
N ALA A 243 -20.35 -9.55 -9.11
CA ALA A 243 -21.62 -8.81 -9.13
C ALA A 243 -22.53 -9.13 -7.93
N LYS A 244 -22.60 -10.40 -7.50
CA LYS A 244 -23.40 -10.81 -6.35
C LYS A 244 -22.76 -10.39 -5.05
N MET A 245 -21.45 -10.52 -4.94
CA MET A 245 -20.65 -10.14 -3.77
C MET A 245 -20.76 -8.64 -3.50
N LEU A 246 -20.71 -7.81 -4.55
CA LEU A 246 -20.86 -6.35 -4.43
C LEU A 246 -22.28 -5.93 -4.03
N LYS A 247 -23.31 -6.62 -4.56
CA LYS A 247 -24.71 -6.21 -4.36
C LYS A 247 -25.29 -6.70 -3.03
N SER A 248 -24.94 -7.91 -2.60
CA SER A 248 -25.57 -8.54 -1.43
C SER A 248 -24.65 -9.60 -0.81
N PRO A 249 -23.58 -9.18 -0.11
CA PRO A 249 -22.77 -10.09 0.69
C PRO A 249 -23.64 -10.72 1.79
N LYS A 250 -23.41 -11.99 2.10
CA LYS A 250 -24.23 -12.74 3.04
C LYS A 250 -23.66 -12.73 4.44
N GLU A 251 -22.36 -13.03 4.54
CA GLU A 251 -21.67 -13.20 5.82
C GLU A 251 -21.38 -11.84 6.49
N ASP A 252 -21.49 -11.80 7.81
CA ASP A 252 -21.32 -10.55 8.56
C ASP A 252 -19.89 -10.01 8.45
N TYR A 253 -18.90 -10.89 8.40
CA TYR A 253 -17.52 -10.47 8.16
C TYR A 253 -17.36 -9.83 6.77
N THR A 254 -17.93 -10.43 5.74
CA THR A 254 -17.93 -9.85 4.39
C THR A 254 -18.60 -8.48 4.40
N LYS A 255 -19.76 -8.35 5.04
CA LYS A 255 -20.47 -7.05 5.20
C LYS A 255 -19.59 -6.03 5.90
N SER A 256 -18.86 -6.43 6.96
CA SER A 256 -17.97 -5.52 7.68
C SER A 256 -16.83 -4.99 6.80
N LEU A 257 -16.24 -5.84 5.94
CA LEU A 257 -15.25 -5.41 4.95
C LEU A 257 -15.81 -4.34 3.99
N TRP A 258 -17.07 -4.50 3.53
CA TRP A 258 -17.74 -3.52 2.66
C TRP A 258 -18.08 -2.22 3.39
N ALA A 259 -18.38 -2.30 4.69
CA ALA A 259 -18.74 -1.15 5.52
C ALA A 259 -17.55 -0.23 5.89
N VAL A 260 -16.31 -0.74 5.80
CA VAL A 260 -15.07 0.01 6.17
C VAL A 260 -14.96 1.36 5.48
N ARG A 261 -15.45 1.51 4.24
CA ARG A 261 -15.45 2.80 3.53
C ARG A 261 -16.52 3.79 4.02
N SER A 262 -17.32 3.44 5.04
CA SER A 262 -18.40 4.28 5.56
C SER A 262 -17.95 5.29 6.61
N PHE A 263 -16.76 5.11 7.23
CA PHE A 263 -16.27 6.06 8.23
C PHE A 263 -16.02 7.43 7.59
N LYS A 264 -16.75 8.44 8.06
CA LYS A 264 -16.60 9.83 7.63
C LYS A 264 -16.75 10.73 8.84
N ARG A 265 -15.70 11.49 9.13
CA ARG A 265 -15.75 12.54 10.13
C ARG A 265 -16.45 13.77 9.55
N LYS A 266 -17.24 14.44 10.36
CA LYS A 266 -17.82 15.73 9.99
C LYS A 266 -16.68 16.75 9.85
N GLN A 267 -16.61 17.40 8.69
CA GLN A 267 -15.63 18.46 8.43
C GLN A 267 -15.84 19.60 9.41
N LYS A 268 -14.77 20.08 10.02
CA LYS A 268 -14.77 21.29 10.84
C LYS A 268 -14.84 22.55 9.95
N PRO A 269 -15.46 23.65 10.41
CA PRO A 269 -15.49 24.91 9.66
C PRO A 269 -14.07 25.40 9.41
N MET A 270 -13.81 26.09 8.28
CA MET A 270 -12.49 26.67 7.97
C MET A 270 -12.01 27.57 9.12
N ALA A 271 -10.70 27.58 9.35
CA ALA A 271 -10.07 28.50 10.29
C ALA A 271 -10.33 29.95 9.89
N LYS A 272 -10.49 30.84 10.84
CA LYS A 272 -10.60 32.26 10.56
C LYS A 272 -9.22 32.81 10.17
N LYS A 273 -9.16 33.79 9.29
CA LYS A 273 -7.89 34.46 8.91
C LYS A 273 -7.13 35.07 10.09
N SER A 274 -7.81 35.32 11.21
CA SER A 274 -7.21 35.83 12.45
C SER A 274 -6.55 34.75 13.29
N ASP A 275 -6.82 33.48 13.03
CA ASP A 275 -6.35 32.37 13.86
C ASP A 275 -4.89 32.09 13.52
N VAL A 276 -4.03 32.02 14.52
CA VAL A 276 -2.61 31.72 14.32
C VAL A 276 -2.45 30.23 14.03
N PRO A 277 -1.84 29.86 12.88
CA PRO A 277 -1.58 28.45 12.58
C PRO A 277 -0.61 27.82 13.59
N VAL A 278 -0.82 26.55 13.91
CA VAL A 278 0.15 25.77 14.69
C VAL A 278 1.44 25.61 13.90
N VAL A 279 1.31 25.29 12.60
CA VAL A 279 2.45 25.24 11.67
C VAL A 279 2.12 26.00 10.40
N SER A 280 3.06 26.82 9.92
CA SER A 280 2.95 27.55 8.66
C SER A 280 4.23 27.37 7.84
N LEU A 281 4.10 26.97 6.59
CA LEU A 281 5.16 27.00 5.60
C LEU A 281 4.97 28.25 4.74
N LYS A 282 6.05 29.02 4.55
CA LYS A 282 6.03 30.24 3.70
C LYS A 282 7.17 30.19 2.70
N ASN A 283 6.82 30.02 1.44
CA ASN A 283 7.72 30.02 0.29
C ASN A 283 8.89 29.03 0.44
N VAL A 284 8.60 27.82 0.99
CA VAL A 284 9.63 26.83 1.33
C VAL A 284 10.16 26.17 0.06
N THR A 285 11.47 26.33 -0.14
CA THR A 285 12.24 25.63 -1.18
C THR A 285 13.25 24.70 -0.52
N ALA A 286 13.34 23.44 -0.98
CA ALA A 286 14.23 22.44 -0.39
C ALA A 286 14.80 21.48 -1.45
N ALA A 287 16.01 20.95 -1.18
CA ALA A 287 16.71 20.06 -2.09
C ALA A 287 17.44 18.94 -1.33
N TYR A 288 17.67 17.82 -2.03
CA TYR A 288 18.62 16.77 -1.63
C TYR A 288 19.90 16.93 -2.45
N GLY A 289 20.94 17.50 -1.83
CA GLY A 289 22.15 17.87 -2.54
C GLY A 289 21.86 18.87 -3.67
N PRO A 290 22.24 18.59 -4.94
CA PRO A 290 22.00 19.51 -6.06
C PRO A 290 20.57 19.42 -6.64
N VAL A 291 19.75 18.45 -6.20
CA VAL A 291 18.43 18.18 -6.78
C VAL A 291 17.34 18.89 -5.98
N PRO A 292 16.73 19.98 -6.49
CA PRO A 292 15.59 20.64 -5.85
C PRO A 292 14.37 19.72 -5.91
N VAL A 293 13.59 19.70 -4.81
CA VAL A 293 12.40 18.84 -4.65
C VAL A 293 11.18 19.65 -4.22
N LEU A 294 11.35 20.73 -3.46
CA LEU A 294 10.26 21.66 -3.13
C LEU A 294 10.54 23.01 -3.74
N HIS A 295 9.51 23.61 -4.32
CA HIS A 295 9.57 24.89 -5.01
C HIS A 295 8.46 25.80 -4.49
N ASP A 296 8.81 26.79 -3.66
CA ASP A 296 7.89 27.83 -3.18
C ASP A 296 6.61 27.29 -2.50
N VAL A 297 6.76 26.28 -1.66
CA VAL A 297 5.65 25.62 -0.98
C VAL A 297 5.14 26.45 0.18
N SER A 298 3.84 26.77 0.18
CA SER A 298 3.18 27.56 1.21
C SER A 298 1.82 26.96 1.57
N PHE A 299 1.58 26.66 2.85
CA PHE A 299 0.28 26.30 3.42
C PHE A 299 0.31 26.38 4.94
N ASP A 300 -0.88 26.45 5.55
CA ASP A 300 -1.08 26.60 6.98
C ASP A 300 -1.78 25.39 7.58
N ILE A 301 -1.47 25.04 8.83
CA ILE A 301 -2.11 24.00 9.61
C ILE A 301 -2.58 24.60 10.92
N HIS A 302 -3.89 24.53 11.19
CA HIS A 302 -4.49 25.12 12.37
C HIS A 302 -4.78 24.07 13.46
N ARG A 303 -4.95 24.55 14.71
CA ARG A 303 -5.28 23.68 15.86
C ARG A 303 -6.55 22.87 15.62
N GLU A 304 -6.56 21.66 16.16
CA GLU A 304 -7.72 20.75 16.10
C GLU A 304 -8.17 20.39 14.68
N ARG A 305 -7.32 20.58 13.66
CA ARG A 305 -7.64 20.29 12.26
C ARG A 305 -6.72 19.27 11.66
N THR A 306 -7.24 18.62 10.65
CA THR A 306 -6.47 17.69 9.80
C THR A 306 -6.31 18.30 8.42
N VAL A 307 -5.07 18.63 8.04
CA VAL A 307 -4.70 18.97 6.68
C VAL A 307 -4.16 17.73 5.99
N ALA A 308 -4.87 17.23 4.98
CA ALA A 308 -4.37 16.14 4.15
C ALA A 308 -3.49 16.68 3.04
N VAL A 309 -2.27 16.13 2.92
CA VAL A 309 -1.34 16.45 1.83
C VAL A 309 -1.29 15.27 0.89
N VAL A 310 -1.78 15.47 -0.34
CA VAL A 310 -1.96 14.42 -1.36
C VAL A 310 -1.18 14.69 -2.63
N GLY A 311 -0.94 13.66 -3.43
CA GLY A 311 -0.22 13.73 -4.70
C GLY A 311 0.50 12.42 -5.00
N GLU A 312 1.03 12.27 -6.20
CA GLU A 312 1.80 11.09 -6.63
C GLU A 312 3.07 10.87 -5.80
N SER A 313 3.63 9.67 -5.92
CA SER A 313 4.94 9.38 -5.33
C SER A 313 6.01 10.33 -5.93
N GLY A 314 6.85 10.91 -5.07
CA GLY A 314 7.85 11.90 -5.50
C GLY A 314 7.35 13.35 -5.60
N SER A 315 6.07 13.66 -5.36
CA SER A 315 5.55 15.04 -5.42
C SER A 315 6.04 15.98 -4.31
N GLY A 316 6.85 15.49 -3.35
CA GLY A 316 7.46 16.33 -2.31
C GLY A 316 6.78 16.28 -0.93
N LYS A 317 5.71 15.50 -0.73
CA LYS A 317 4.94 15.42 0.54
C LYS A 317 5.79 15.11 1.77
N SER A 318 6.53 14.00 1.74
CA SER A 318 7.43 13.61 2.85
C SER A 318 8.63 14.55 2.97
N THR A 319 9.02 15.26 1.89
CA THR A 319 10.04 16.29 1.93
C THR A 319 9.55 17.52 2.72
N ALA A 320 8.30 17.96 2.51
CA ALA A 320 7.67 19.01 3.31
C ALA A 320 7.63 18.63 4.81
N ALA A 321 7.26 17.38 5.13
CA ALA A 321 7.29 16.86 6.49
C ALA A 321 8.71 16.91 7.12
N ARG A 322 9.73 16.53 6.35
CA ARG A 322 11.14 16.60 6.81
C ARG A 322 11.62 18.04 7.02
N CYS A 323 11.14 18.99 6.23
CA CYS A 323 11.42 20.41 6.45
C CYS A 323 10.75 20.89 7.76
N ILE A 324 9.47 20.56 7.97
CA ILE A 324 8.75 20.93 9.20
C ILE A 324 9.45 20.36 10.43
N THR A 325 9.86 19.09 10.41
CA THR A 325 10.59 18.47 11.54
C THR A 325 12.03 18.93 11.68
N GLY A 326 12.58 19.69 10.72
CA GLY A 326 13.97 20.15 10.71
C GLY A 326 14.98 19.05 10.37
N LEU A 327 14.52 17.91 9.89
CA LEU A 327 15.39 16.82 9.39
C LEU A 327 16.02 17.17 8.04
N LEU A 328 15.35 18.01 7.25
CA LEU A 328 15.87 18.60 6.03
C LEU A 328 15.73 20.12 6.14
N PRO A 329 16.82 20.87 6.34
CA PRO A 329 16.76 22.34 6.33
C PRO A 329 16.31 22.86 4.96
N PRO A 330 15.36 23.82 4.90
CA PRO A 330 15.02 24.46 3.65
C PRO A 330 16.19 25.30 3.12
N LEU A 331 16.27 25.44 1.78
CA LEU A 331 17.21 26.33 1.12
C LEU A 331 16.74 27.78 1.20
N ASP A 332 15.42 27.98 1.11
CA ASP A 332 14.78 29.29 1.20
C ASP A 332 13.38 29.14 1.82
N GLY A 333 12.78 30.26 2.23
CA GLY A 333 11.51 30.31 2.90
C GLY A 333 11.58 30.16 4.41
N GLN A 334 10.42 30.05 5.04
CA GLN A 334 10.28 30.05 6.49
C GLN A 334 9.30 28.99 6.96
N ILE A 335 9.59 28.40 8.12
CA ILE A 335 8.68 27.50 8.83
C ILE A 335 8.41 28.11 10.20
N LEU A 336 7.13 28.35 10.49
CA LEU A 336 6.70 28.93 11.76
C LEU A 336 5.94 27.89 12.57
N ASN A 337 6.10 27.96 13.89
CA ASN A 337 5.28 27.21 14.85
C ASN A 337 4.62 28.22 15.80
N ASN A 338 3.30 28.22 15.88
CA ASN A 338 2.51 29.19 16.64
C ASN A 338 2.89 30.67 16.32
N GLY A 339 3.23 30.94 15.05
CA GLY A 339 3.64 32.26 14.59
C GLY A 339 5.12 32.60 14.81
N GLU A 340 5.88 31.78 15.52
CA GLU A 340 7.32 31.98 15.78
C GLU A 340 8.17 31.20 14.76
N LEU A 341 9.25 31.83 14.29
CA LEU A 341 10.17 31.21 13.34
C LEU A 341 10.91 30.02 13.98
N LEU A 342 10.80 28.85 13.39
CA LEU A 342 11.55 27.68 13.80
C LEU A 342 12.98 27.71 13.24
N PRO A 343 14.00 27.30 14.02
CA PRO A 343 15.31 27.00 13.48
C PRO A 343 15.23 25.93 12.39
N ALA A 344 15.89 26.16 11.26
CA ALA A 344 15.83 25.30 10.08
C ALA A 344 16.23 23.85 10.37
N HIS A 345 17.28 23.65 11.19
CA HIS A 345 17.79 22.32 11.53
C HIS A 345 17.32 21.91 12.94
N TYR A 346 16.86 20.66 13.11
CA TYR A 346 16.36 20.13 14.39
C TYR A 346 17.35 20.25 15.55
N ARG A 347 18.67 20.16 15.29
CA ARG A 347 19.72 20.30 16.32
C ARG A 347 19.79 21.70 16.94
N SER A 348 19.29 22.71 16.24
CA SER A 348 19.25 24.10 16.72
C SER A 348 17.91 24.43 17.41
N ARG A 349 16.97 23.51 17.43
CA ARG A 349 15.67 23.64 18.12
C ARG A 349 15.85 23.31 19.61
N ASN A 350 15.15 24.07 20.45
CA ASN A 350 15.07 23.72 21.86
C ASN A 350 14.16 22.52 22.10
N LYS A 351 14.14 22.01 23.34
CA LYS A 351 13.40 20.79 23.70
C LYS A 351 11.88 20.95 23.51
N ASP A 352 11.32 22.12 23.80
CA ASP A 352 9.90 22.37 23.64
C ASP A 352 9.49 22.44 22.17
N GLN A 353 10.28 23.08 21.31
CA GLN A 353 10.05 23.08 19.86
C GLN A 353 10.10 21.67 19.25
N LEU A 354 11.00 20.81 19.75
CA LEU A 354 11.05 19.40 19.33
C LEU A 354 9.85 18.60 19.87
N ARG A 355 9.41 18.87 21.10
CA ARG A 355 8.28 18.22 21.75
C ARG A 355 6.97 18.48 21.03
N GLN A 356 6.73 19.75 20.67
CA GLN A 356 5.47 20.22 20.08
C GLN A 356 5.18 19.60 18.70
N ILE A 357 6.21 19.20 17.94
CA ILE A 357 6.08 18.65 16.59
C ILE A 357 6.60 17.21 16.58
N GLN A 358 5.70 16.25 16.40
CA GLN A 358 6.05 14.84 16.34
C GLN A 358 5.68 14.25 14.98
N MET A 359 6.30 13.11 14.65
CA MET A 359 6.06 12.42 13.37
C MET A 359 5.86 10.92 13.59
N ILE A 360 4.81 10.39 12.98
CA ILE A 360 4.55 8.97 12.84
C ILE A 360 4.98 8.58 11.44
N TYR A 361 5.93 7.65 11.35
CA TYR A 361 6.56 7.24 10.09
C TYR A 361 5.71 6.18 9.37
N GLN A 362 5.85 6.13 8.06
CA GLN A 362 5.16 5.21 7.15
C GLN A 362 5.33 3.73 7.57
N MET A 363 6.55 3.31 7.85
CA MET A 363 6.87 1.92 8.20
C MET A 363 7.12 1.77 9.69
N ALA A 364 6.12 1.29 10.42
CA ALA A 364 6.25 1.01 11.85
C ALA A 364 7.37 -0.01 12.15
N ASP A 365 7.60 -0.98 11.26
CA ASP A 365 8.66 -2.00 11.41
C ASP A 365 10.07 -1.39 11.47
N THR A 366 10.35 -0.38 10.67
CA THR A 366 11.67 0.30 10.68
C THR A 366 11.74 1.43 11.69
N ALA A 367 10.60 1.95 12.12
CA ALA A 367 10.53 3.05 13.08
C ALA A 367 10.69 2.61 14.54
N LEU A 368 10.42 1.35 14.85
CA LEU A 368 10.55 0.78 16.19
C LEU A 368 11.82 -0.09 16.28
N ASN A 369 12.62 0.11 17.34
CA ASN A 369 13.80 -0.72 17.56
C ASN A 369 13.36 -2.15 17.97
N PRO A 370 13.65 -3.19 17.18
CA PRO A 370 13.16 -4.55 17.43
C PRO A 370 13.73 -5.22 18.69
N ARG A 371 14.78 -4.63 19.29
CA ARG A 371 15.49 -5.16 20.46
C ARG A 371 15.07 -4.53 21.77
N ILE A 372 14.15 -3.58 21.75
CA ILE A 372 13.73 -2.80 22.93
C ILE A 372 12.27 -3.10 23.22
N LYS A 373 11.93 -3.31 24.49
CA LYS A 373 10.55 -3.53 24.93
C LYS A 373 9.66 -2.35 24.60
N VAL A 374 8.40 -2.64 24.31
CA VAL A 374 7.40 -1.64 23.91
C VAL A 374 7.24 -0.55 24.97
N SER A 375 7.17 -0.92 26.26
CA SER A 375 7.11 0.05 27.37
C SER A 375 8.30 1.00 27.39
N GLU A 376 9.50 0.55 27.02
CA GLU A 376 10.67 1.41 26.96
C GLU A 376 10.64 2.32 25.71
N ILE A 377 10.15 1.82 24.57
CA ILE A 377 9.96 2.63 23.35
C ILE A 377 9.04 3.83 23.64
N ILE A 378 7.91 3.60 24.33
CA ILE A 378 6.97 4.66 24.73
C ILE A 378 7.57 5.50 25.87
N GLY A 379 8.26 4.88 26.82
CA GLY A 379 8.79 5.54 28.00
C GLY A 379 9.98 6.49 27.75
N ARG A 380 10.76 6.29 26.67
CA ARG A 380 11.89 7.18 26.32
C ARG A 380 11.48 8.62 26.05
N PRO A 381 10.48 8.90 25.19
CA PRO A 381 10.00 10.29 25.01
C PRO A 381 9.40 10.88 26.30
N VAL A 382 8.69 10.09 27.11
CA VAL A 382 8.16 10.55 28.42
C VAL A 382 9.30 11.06 29.30
N GLU A 383 10.37 10.28 29.43
CA GLU A 383 11.53 10.69 30.22
C GLU A 383 12.26 11.87 29.60
N PHE A 384 12.54 11.81 28.29
CA PHE A 384 13.30 12.83 27.59
C PHE A 384 12.57 14.18 27.57
N TYR A 385 11.30 14.21 27.18
CA TYR A 385 10.56 15.47 27.00
C TYR A 385 9.94 15.97 28.30
N LEU A 386 9.35 15.10 29.13
CA LEU A 386 8.61 15.50 30.31
C LEU A 386 9.43 15.40 31.61
N GLY A 387 10.60 14.74 31.57
CA GLY A 387 11.45 14.54 32.74
C GLY A 387 10.89 13.56 33.76
N LEU A 388 9.83 12.80 33.43
CA LEU A 388 9.22 11.84 34.32
C LEU A 388 10.07 10.57 34.44
N THR A 389 10.24 10.07 35.66
CA THR A 389 11.03 8.87 35.95
C THR A 389 10.27 7.95 36.93
N GLY A 390 10.75 6.72 37.14
CA GLY A 390 10.23 5.79 38.14
C GLY A 390 8.72 5.52 37.98
N LYS A 391 7.98 5.66 39.06
CA LYS A 391 6.54 5.37 39.11
C LYS A 391 5.71 6.32 38.22
N ASP A 392 6.07 7.59 38.16
CA ASP A 392 5.34 8.58 37.35
C ASP A 392 5.47 8.28 35.85
N LYS A 393 6.69 7.90 35.42
CA LYS A 393 6.91 7.41 34.04
C LYS A 393 6.06 6.17 33.73
N ALA A 394 6.07 5.17 34.64
CA ALA A 394 5.30 3.94 34.45
C ALA A 394 3.79 4.23 34.35
N GLN A 395 3.26 5.10 35.23
CA GLN A 395 1.86 5.48 35.18
C GLN A 395 1.51 6.22 33.87
N LYS A 396 2.37 7.12 33.40
CA LYS A 396 2.16 7.81 32.10
C LYS A 396 2.18 6.84 30.94
N VAL A 397 3.11 5.87 30.95
CA VAL A 397 3.22 4.84 29.90
C VAL A 397 1.96 3.97 29.87
N ASN A 398 1.43 3.54 31.03
CA ASN A 398 0.20 2.76 31.08
C ASN A 398 -1.01 3.53 30.52
N ARG A 399 -1.14 4.83 30.85
CA ARG A 399 -2.20 5.68 30.26
C ARG A 399 -2.06 5.78 28.73
N LEU A 400 -0.84 5.85 28.20
CA LEU A 400 -0.62 5.88 26.76
C LEU A 400 -1.00 4.55 26.09
N PHE A 401 -0.80 3.42 26.76
CA PHE A 401 -1.30 2.12 26.29
C PHE A 401 -2.83 2.10 26.22
N GLU A 402 -3.51 2.58 27.28
CA GLU A 402 -4.97 2.69 27.31
C GLU A 402 -5.49 3.59 26.17
N GLN A 403 -4.85 4.75 25.95
CA GLN A 403 -5.23 5.69 24.89
C GLN A 403 -5.12 5.09 23.47
N ILE A 404 -4.21 4.15 23.27
CA ILE A 404 -4.06 3.45 21.99
C ILE A 404 -4.82 2.11 21.94
N GLU A 405 -5.69 1.84 22.91
CA GLU A 405 -6.52 0.63 23.01
C GLU A 405 -5.69 -0.67 23.02
N LEU A 406 -4.58 -0.68 23.76
CA LEU A 406 -3.77 -1.87 24.04
C LEU A 406 -3.65 -2.06 25.55
N ASP A 407 -3.77 -3.31 26.02
CA ASP A 407 -3.60 -3.64 27.43
C ASP A 407 -2.11 -3.60 27.82
N PRO A 408 -1.70 -2.76 28.79
CA PRO A 408 -0.31 -2.69 29.22
C PRO A 408 0.20 -4.02 29.80
N ASP A 409 -0.63 -4.83 30.45
CA ASP A 409 -0.22 -6.10 31.03
C ASP A 409 0.17 -7.11 29.94
N ASP A 410 -0.51 -7.09 28.81
CA ASP A 410 -0.24 -7.96 27.67
C ASP A 410 0.91 -7.47 26.79
N PHE A 411 1.06 -6.15 26.61
CA PHE A 411 1.92 -5.59 25.57
C PHE A 411 3.19 -4.89 26.06
N ALA A 412 3.25 -4.41 27.31
CA ALA A 412 4.37 -3.59 27.79
C ALA A 412 5.74 -4.30 27.72
N ASN A 413 5.75 -5.61 27.94
CA ASN A 413 6.97 -6.42 27.96
C ASN A 413 7.33 -7.05 26.62
N ARG A 414 6.47 -6.96 25.60
CA ARG A 414 6.73 -7.53 24.27
C ARG A 414 7.80 -6.74 23.52
N LEU A 415 8.41 -7.43 22.55
CA LEU A 415 9.27 -6.81 21.55
C LEU A 415 8.42 -6.44 20.30
N PRO A 416 8.82 -5.45 19.50
CA PRO A 416 8.12 -5.11 18.24
C PRO A 416 7.95 -6.30 17.29
N THR A 417 8.87 -7.26 17.27
CA THR A 417 8.80 -8.47 16.44
C THR A 417 7.63 -9.39 16.78
N GLU A 418 7.09 -9.28 17.99
CA GLU A 418 5.97 -10.08 18.49
C GLU A 418 4.60 -9.43 18.25
N LEU A 419 4.58 -8.27 17.54
CA LEU A 419 3.38 -7.47 17.30
C LEU A 419 2.93 -7.56 15.84
N SER A 420 1.60 -7.49 15.63
CA SER A 420 1.03 -7.28 14.30
C SER A 420 1.34 -5.87 13.75
N GLY A 421 1.17 -5.66 12.43
CA GLY A 421 1.37 -4.35 11.80
C GLY A 421 0.53 -3.23 12.44
N GLY A 422 -0.75 -3.49 12.70
CA GLY A 422 -1.64 -2.52 13.36
C GLY A 422 -1.24 -2.23 14.82
N GLN A 423 -0.78 -3.24 15.56
CA GLN A 423 -0.26 -3.04 16.92
C GLN A 423 1.02 -2.21 16.92
N LYS A 424 1.96 -2.47 16.01
CA LYS A 424 3.17 -1.64 15.82
C LYS A 424 2.81 -0.20 15.51
N GLN A 425 1.80 0.03 14.66
CA GLN A 425 1.34 1.37 14.30
C GLN A 425 0.76 2.09 15.52
N ARG A 426 -0.06 1.42 16.35
CA ARG A 426 -0.56 1.95 17.61
C ARG A 426 0.58 2.32 18.57
N ILE A 427 1.63 1.51 18.68
CA ILE A 427 2.82 1.86 19.47
C ILE A 427 3.55 3.09 18.89
N GLY A 428 3.63 3.22 17.56
CA GLY A 428 4.16 4.41 16.90
C GLY A 428 3.39 5.69 17.27
N ILE A 429 2.05 5.58 17.33
CA ILE A 429 1.17 6.66 17.80
C ILE A 429 1.43 6.99 19.27
N ALA A 430 1.46 5.99 20.16
CA ALA A 430 1.75 6.19 21.59
C ALA A 430 3.11 6.86 21.82
N ARG A 431 4.13 6.47 21.04
CA ARG A 431 5.45 7.10 21.10
C ARG A 431 5.41 8.59 20.74
N ALA A 432 4.62 8.97 19.74
CA ALA A 432 4.44 10.38 19.38
C ALA A 432 3.67 11.14 20.47
N LEU A 433 2.58 10.57 20.99
CA LEU A 433 1.78 11.15 22.08
C LEU A 433 2.56 11.30 23.40
N ALA A 434 3.56 10.45 23.62
CA ALA A 434 4.40 10.48 24.82
C ALA A 434 5.16 11.82 25.00
N ALA A 435 5.32 12.59 23.94
CA ALA A 435 5.88 13.94 23.97
C ALA A 435 4.84 15.02 24.34
N GLU A 436 3.55 14.71 24.45
CA GLU A 436 2.45 15.67 24.54
C GLU A 436 2.52 16.76 23.47
N PRO A 437 2.49 16.39 22.18
CA PRO A 437 2.65 17.32 21.08
C PRO A 437 1.41 18.19 20.86
N GLU A 438 1.57 19.30 20.15
CA GLU A 438 0.45 20.11 19.62
C GLU A 438 0.13 19.72 18.17
N PHE A 439 1.12 19.18 17.46
CA PHE A 439 1.04 18.83 16.06
C PHE A 439 1.73 17.50 15.75
N ILE A 440 1.05 16.65 15.00
CA ILE A 440 1.59 15.37 14.57
C ILE A 440 1.51 15.25 13.05
N ILE A 441 2.63 14.87 12.44
CA ILE A 441 2.72 14.47 11.04
C ILE A 441 2.46 12.97 10.96
N CYS A 442 1.45 12.57 10.21
CA CYS A 442 1.09 11.19 9.91
C CYS A 442 1.54 10.88 8.47
N ASP A 443 2.73 10.28 8.30
CA ASP A 443 3.28 9.98 6.98
C ASP A 443 2.86 8.57 6.56
N GLU A 444 1.84 8.46 5.71
CA GLU A 444 1.25 7.22 5.18
C GLU A 444 0.93 6.15 6.24
N VAL A 445 0.41 6.55 7.39
CA VAL A 445 0.23 5.69 8.57
C VAL A 445 -0.72 4.51 8.38
N THR A 446 -1.49 4.48 7.30
CA THR A 446 -2.47 3.42 6.98
C THR A 446 -2.10 2.60 5.74
N SER A 447 -1.07 2.98 4.98
CA SER A 447 -0.79 2.40 3.64
C SER A 447 -0.38 0.91 3.66
N ALA A 448 0.21 0.44 4.76
CA ALA A 448 0.66 -0.96 4.91
C ALA A 448 -0.32 -1.83 5.72
N LEU A 449 -1.52 -1.31 6.02
CA LEU A 449 -2.52 -1.97 6.85
C LEU A 449 -3.70 -2.46 6.00
N ASP A 450 -4.31 -3.57 6.42
CA ASP A 450 -5.61 -3.95 5.85
C ASP A 450 -6.70 -2.92 6.21
N GLN A 451 -7.79 -2.94 5.44
CA GLN A 451 -8.81 -1.89 5.50
C GLN A 451 -9.47 -1.77 6.88
N LEU A 452 -9.73 -2.89 7.59
CA LEU A 452 -10.36 -2.85 8.91
C LEU A 452 -9.42 -2.26 9.98
N VAL A 453 -8.17 -2.67 9.95
CA VAL A 453 -7.14 -2.12 10.85
C VAL A 453 -6.90 -0.65 10.56
N ALA A 454 -6.83 -0.26 9.27
CA ALA A 454 -6.68 1.12 8.85
C ALA A 454 -7.82 2.01 9.37
N GLU A 455 -9.08 1.56 9.25
CA GLU A 455 -10.24 2.28 9.80
C GLU A 455 -10.14 2.43 11.32
N GLY A 456 -9.72 1.37 12.04
CA GLY A 456 -9.49 1.43 13.48
C GLY A 456 -8.45 2.48 13.87
N ILE A 457 -7.35 2.59 13.10
CA ILE A 457 -6.32 3.62 13.30
C ILE A 457 -6.87 5.03 13.01
N LEU A 458 -7.67 5.21 11.96
CA LEU A 458 -8.27 6.51 11.65
C LEU A 458 -9.25 6.96 12.73
N LYS A 459 -10.07 6.06 13.26
CA LYS A 459 -10.97 6.32 14.39
C LYS A 459 -10.19 6.70 15.65
N LEU A 460 -9.12 5.96 15.95
CA LEU A 460 -8.24 6.26 17.07
C LEU A 460 -7.64 7.67 16.95
N LEU A 461 -7.06 8.01 15.79
CA LEU A 461 -6.49 9.35 15.57
C LEU A 461 -7.55 10.46 15.66
N ALA A 462 -8.78 10.21 15.17
CA ALA A 462 -9.87 11.17 15.28
C ALA A 462 -10.27 11.41 16.75
N ASN A 463 -10.40 10.36 17.56
CA ASN A 463 -10.71 10.45 18.98
C ASN A 463 -9.60 11.21 19.74
N LEU A 464 -8.34 10.85 19.50
CA LEU A 464 -7.19 11.52 20.10
C LEU A 464 -7.13 13.02 19.73
N GLN A 465 -7.50 13.36 18.50
CA GLN A 465 -7.58 14.76 18.08
C GLN A 465 -8.64 15.54 18.88
N ASP A 466 -9.81 14.95 19.07
CA ASP A 466 -10.90 15.60 19.80
C ASP A 466 -10.63 15.69 21.31
N GLU A 467 -9.98 14.67 21.89
CA GLU A 467 -9.64 14.64 23.31
C GLU A 467 -8.49 15.59 23.69
N MET A 468 -7.46 15.67 22.82
CA MET A 468 -6.20 16.36 23.12
C MET A 468 -6.03 17.69 22.38
N GLY A 469 -6.95 18.06 21.49
CA GLY A 469 -6.86 19.29 20.68
C GLY A 469 -5.73 19.28 19.64
N LEU A 470 -5.34 18.08 19.14
CA LEU A 470 -4.21 17.89 18.23
C LEU A 470 -4.48 18.48 16.84
N ALA A 471 -3.43 19.00 16.22
CA ALA A 471 -3.41 19.28 14.79
C ALA A 471 -2.69 18.13 14.04
N TYR A 472 -3.20 17.77 12.86
CA TYR A 472 -2.58 16.75 12.02
C TYR A 472 -2.21 17.27 10.63
N MET A 473 -1.03 16.88 10.14
CA MET A 473 -0.70 16.82 8.73
C MET A 473 -0.75 15.36 8.30
N PHE A 474 -1.69 15.00 7.46
CA PHE A 474 -1.90 13.62 7.04
C PHE A 474 -1.43 13.43 5.61
N ILE A 475 -0.27 12.81 5.43
CA ILE A 475 0.26 12.49 4.10
C ILE A 475 -0.31 11.15 3.68
N THR A 476 -0.96 11.12 2.53
CA THR A 476 -1.51 9.89 1.95
C THR A 476 -1.69 10.03 0.44
N HIS A 477 -1.68 8.90 -0.25
CA HIS A 477 -2.14 8.79 -1.63
C HIS A 477 -3.57 8.21 -1.71
N ASP A 478 -4.12 7.73 -0.58
CA ASP A 478 -5.49 7.19 -0.52
C ASP A 478 -6.51 8.30 -0.25
N LEU A 479 -7.25 8.68 -1.30
CA LEU A 479 -8.29 9.71 -1.21
C LEU A 479 -9.52 9.25 -0.42
N SER A 480 -9.72 7.96 -0.18
CA SER A 480 -10.77 7.48 0.72
C SER A 480 -10.45 7.84 2.17
N THR A 481 -9.20 7.73 2.57
CA THR A 481 -8.68 8.22 3.85
C THR A 481 -8.85 9.74 3.98
N VAL A 482 -8.55 10.51 2.93
CA VAL A 482 -8.76 11.97 2.92
C VAL A 482 -10.23 12.32 3.15
N ARG A 483 -11.15 11.66 2.44
CA ARG A 483 -12.61 11.83 2.64
C ARG A 483 -13.05 11.51 4.06
N ALA A 484 -12.39 10.53 4.69
CA ALA A 484 -12.74 10.07 6.03
C ALA A 484 -12.38 11.10 7.11
N ILE A 485 -11.17 11.67 7.11
CA ILE A 485 -10.64 12.41 8.27
C ILE A 485 -10.25 13.86 8.01
N ALA A 486 -9.99 14.27 6.75
CA ALA A 486 -9.49 15.61 6.47
C ALA A 486 -10.54 16.71 6.70
N ASP A 487 -10.07 17.88 7.11
CA ASP A 487 -10.82 19.14 7.10
C ASP A 487 -10.42 19.99 5.89
N GLU A 488 -9.13 20.00 5.57
CA GLU A 488 -8.53 20.73 4.47
C GLU A 488 -7.62 19.79 3.65
N VAL A 489 -7.44 20.10 2.37
CA VAL A 489 -6.63 19.29 1.46
C VAL A 489 -5.63 20.20 0.74
N VAL A 490 -4.39 19.74 0.66
CA VAL A 490 -3.31 20.35 -0.12
C VAL A 490 -2.86 19.34 -1.17
N VAL A 491 -2.98 19.69 -2.44
CA VAL A 491 -2.57 18.85 -3.58
C VAL A 491 -1.18 19.29 -4.04
N MET A 492 -0.23 18.37 -4.00
CA MET A 492 1.16 18.60 -4.42
C MET A 492 1.49 17.84 -5.70
N LYS A 493 2.14 18.50 -6.63
CA LYS A 493 2.69 17.92 -7.85
C LYS A 493 4.07 18.51 -8.14
N ASP A 494 5.05 17.69 -8.47
CA ASP A 494 6.40 18.11 -8.88
C ASP A 494 7.03 19.17 -7.92
N GLY A 495 6.80 19.00 -6.61
CA GLY A 495 7.36 19.89 -5.58
C GLY A 495 6.63 21.21 -5.37
N VAL A 496 5.48 21.44 -6.02
CA VAL A 496 4.66 22.65 -5.83
C VAL A 496 3.27 22.31 -5.30
N VAL A 497 2.63 23.24 -4.61
CA VAL A 497 1.21 23.16 -4.27
C VAL A 497 0.40 23.63 -5.48
N VAL A 498 -0.36 22.72 -6.10
CA VAL A 498 -1.17 23.02 -7.30
C VAL A 498 -2.58 23.47 -6.96
N GLU A 499 -3.10 22.99 -5.82
CA GLU A 499 -4.44 23.35 -5.34
C GLU A 499 -4.53 23.12 -3.83
N SER A 500 -5.28 23.93 -3.12
CA SER A 500 -5.58 23.75 -1.69
C SER A 500 -6.90 24.38 -1.31
N GLY A 501 -7.60 23.79 -0.34
CA GLY A 501 -8.89 24.30 0.12
C GLY A 501 -9.59 23.38 1.12
N ALA A 502 -10.82 23.76 1.46
CA ALA A 502 -11.68 22.94 2.30
C ALA A 502 -11.99 21.59 1.63
N LYS A 503 -12.06 20.50 2.40
CA LYS A 503 -12.38 19.17 1.86
C LYS A 503 -13.62 19.19 0.97
N SER A 504 -14.70 19.87 1.40
CA SER A 504 -15.94 19.95 0.62
C SER A 504 -15.77 20.62 -0.75
N GLU A 505 -14.90 21.60 -0.84
CA GLU A 505 -14.57 22.28 -2.10
C GLU A 505 -13.71 21.39 -2.98
N MET A 506 -12.70 20.75 -2.39
CA MET A 506 -11.75 19.87 -3.08
C MET A 506 -12.36 18.58 -3.66
N PHE A 507 -13.58 18.24 -3.29
CA PHE A 507 -14.33 17.11 -3.85
C PHE A 507 -15.54 17.54 -4.71
N THR A 508 -15.65 18.83 -5.02
CA THR A 508 -16.74 19.40 -5.84
C THR A 508 -16.16 20.21 -7.00
N PRO A 509 -16.40 19.83 -8.26
CA PRO A 509 -15.87 20.57 -9.43
C PRO A 509 -16.30 22.04 -9.43
N PRO A 510 -15.51 22.94 -10.05
CA PRO A 510 -14.32 22.68 -10.87
C PRO A 510 -13.03 22.55 -10.05
N HIS A 511 -12.09 21.73 -10.55
CA HIS A 511 -10.78 21.50 -9.93
C HIS A 511 -9.64 21.85 -10.88
N HIS A 512 -8.43 21.94 -10.33
CA HIS A 512 -7.22 21.86 -11.14
C HIS A 512 -7.16 20.51 -11.89
N ALA A 513 -6.70 20.49 -13.15
CA ALA A 513 -6.70 19.28 -13.98
C ALA A 513 -6.00 18.07 -13.33
N TYR A 514 -4.95 18.31 -12.55
CA TYR A 514 -4.26 17.26 -11.80
C TYR A 514 -5.09 16.72 -10.63
N THR A 515 -5.83 17.57 -9.94
CA THR A 515 -6.77 17.16 -8.90
C THR A 515 -7.89 16.29 -9.46
N ASP A 516 -8.45 16.67 -10.61
CA ASP A 516 -9.42 15.85 -11.34
C ASP A 516 -8.85 14.48 -11.73
N LEU A 517 -7.59 14.44 -12.18
CA LEU A 517 -6.89 13.21 -12.50
C LEU A 517 -6.78 12.30 -11.26
N LEU A 518 -6.36 12.84 -10.11
CA LEU A 518 -6.25 12.09 -8.86
C LEU A 518 -7.62 11.57 -8.39
N LEU A 519 -8.64 12.43 -8.35
CA LEU A 519 -10.00 12.10 -7.90
C LEU A 519 -10.64 11.02 -8.76
N SER A 520 -10.49 11.12 -10.09
CA SER A 520 -11.02 10.14 -11.04
C SER A 520 -10.25 8.82 -11.04
N SER A 521 -9.05 8.77 -10.44
CA SER A 521 -8.22 7.56 -10.35
C SER A 521 -8.53 6.70 -9.12
N VAL A 522 -9.48 7.07 -8.27
CA VAL A 522 -9.86 6.24 -7.11
C VAL A 522 -10.77 5.12 -7.55
N PRO A 523 -10.39 3.84 -7.36
CA PRO A 523 -11.25 2.73 -7.74
C PRO A 523 -12.57 2.74 -6.96
N GLU A 524 -13.67 2.51 -7.68
CA GLU A 524 -15.01 2.42 -7.11
C GLU A 524 -15.49 0.97 -6.99
N MET A 525 -16.46 0.75 -6.12
CA MET A 525 -17.11 -0.56 -5.92
C MET A 525 -18.15 -0.82 -7.03
N ASP A 526 -17.82 -0.45 -8.25
CA ASP A 526 -18.61 -0.67 -9.46
C ASP A 526 -17.76 -1.48 -10.45
N LYS A 527 -18.28 -2.61 -10.89
CA LYS A 527 -17.59 -3.53 -11.82
C LYS A 527 -17.16 -2.86 -13.12
N ASP A 528 -17.96 -1.92 -13.61
CA ASP A 528 -17.76 -1.28 -14.92
C ASP A 528 -17.00 0.05 -14.83
N TRP A 529 -16.58 0.45 -13.61
CA TRP A 529 -15.90 1.73 -13.37
C TRP A 529 -14.59 1.89 -14.16
N LEU A 530 -13.75 0.84 -14.20
CA LEU A 530 -12.47 0.90 -14.92
C LEU A 530 -12.68 1.10 -16.42
N ASP A 531 -13.68 0.43 -17.02
CA ASP A 531 -14.01 0.58 -18.44
C ASP A 531 -14.56 1.97 -18.74
N GLN A 532 -15.44 2.49 -17.89
CA GLN A 532 -15.95 3.85 -17.99
C GLN A 532 -14.84 4.90 -17.88
N LEU A 533 -13.90 4.70 -16.95
CA LEU A 533 -12.76 5.58 -16.77
C LEU A 533 -11.84 5.57 -18.00
N LEU A 534 -11.48 4.39 -18.52
CA LEU A 534 -10.63 4.26 -19.69
C LEU A 534 -11.29 4.85 -20.95
N ALA A 535 -12.59 4.64 -21.13
CA ALA A 535 -13.36 5.24 -22.22
C ALA A 535 -13.38 6.78 -22.12
N LYS A 536 -13.56 7.32 -20.90
CA LYS A 536 -13.56 8.78 -20.66
C LYS A 536 -12.20 9.44 -20.91
N ARG A 537 -11.10 8.73 -20.60
CA ARG A 537 -9.74 9.24 -20.79
C ARG A 537 -9.25 9.14 -22.23
N GLY A 538 -9.95 8.42 -23.11
CA GLY A 538 -9.46 8.03 -24.44
C GLY A 538 -8.27 7.08 -24.32
N VAL A 539 -8.34 5.91 -24.91
CA VAL A 539 -7.30 4.85 -24.77
C VAL A 539 -5.89 5.32 -25.17
N ASP A 540 -5.78 6.40 -25.95
CA ASP A 540 -4.51 6.95 -26.45
C ASP A 540 -3.85 7.99 -25.55
N ASN A 541 -4.52 8.56 -24.55
CA ASN A 541 -4.01 9.69 -23.76
C ASN A 541 -3.34 9.34 -22.43
N ILE A 542 -3.36 8.08 -21.98
CA ILE A 542 -2.72 7.70 -20.69
C ILE A 542 -1.20 7.60 -20.84
N GLY A 543 -0.68 7.36 -22.07
CA GLY A 543 0.75 7.30 -22.37
C GLY A 543 1.43 8.65 -22.62
N ASP A 544 0.71 9.62 -23.19
CA ASP A 544 1.30 10.89 -23.66
C ASP A 544 1.48 11.94 -22.56
N ALA A 545 0.72 11.88 -21.47
CA ALA A 545 0.88 12.83 -20.37
C ALA A 545 2.19 12.64 -19.57
N ALA A 546 2.83 11.47 -19.69
CA ALA A 546 4.11 11.14 -19.05
C ALA A 546 5.34 11.37 -19.96
N VAL A 547 5.15 11.43 -21.28
CA VAL A 547 6.26 11.51 -22.25
C VAL A 547 6.69 12.94 -22.53
N ASP A 548 5.81 13.94 -22.39
CA ASP A 548 6.11 15.32 -22.80
C ASP A 548 7.04 16.10 -21.85
N LYS A 549 7.56 15.51 -20.77
CA LYS A 549 8.42 16.21 -19.80
C LYS A 549 9.80 15.61 -19.55
N MET A 550 10.24 14.61 -20.32
CA MET A 550 11.62 14.11 -20.23
C MET A 550 12.50 14.47 -21.44
N GLY A 551 12.05 15.35 -22.32
CA GLY A 551 12.79 15.86 -23.47
C GLY A 551 13.28 17.29 -23.27
N GLY A 552 14.04 17.57 -22.23
CA GLY A 552 14.61 18.90 -22.04
C GLY A 552 15.52 18.98 -20.82
N HIS A 553 16.76 18.71 -21.04
CA HIS A 553 18.04 18.91 -20.34
C HIS A 553 18.73 17.66 -19.87
#